data_dcb816628fde43bbe91a3d5080400385
#
_entry.id   dcb816628fde43bbe91a3d5080400385
#
_cell.length_a   1.000
_cell.length_b   1.000
_cell.length_c   1.000
_cell.angle_alpha   90.00
_cell.angle_beta   90.00
_cell.angle_gamma   90.00
#
_symmetry.space_group_name_H-M   'P 1'
#
loop_
_entity.id
_entity.type
_entity.pdbx_description
1 polymer ?
#
loop_
_entity_poly.entity_id
_entity_poly.type
_entity_poly.pdbx_seq_one_letter_code
_entity_poly.pdbx_strand_id
1 'polypeptide(L)'
;KDQYNKAIDTIPSDTACYPAKAVHGHIRDLAQAQVDLIWYPCIQHGPKEFSRDNNYHCPMVISYPELIRNNMQDVMGKTPFYAPFLPLADKKSLVPALVKALKDLPFSKSEISNAVETAWAEQEKCKADYREMTKKTVSRLVAEQVPTIVLAGRPYHLDSGINHGIPELITSLGMAVLTEDGVAPLGR
;
A
#
# COMPACT_ATOMS: atom_id res chain seq x y z
N LYS A 1 -11.66 12.85 -0.04
CA LYS A 1 -13.08 13.06 0.33
C LYS A 1 -14.04 12.47 -0.70
N ASP A 2 -13.79 12.68 -1.99
CA ASP A 2 -14.73 12.27 -3.05
C ASP A 2 -14.93 10.75 -3.07
N GLN A 3 -13.88 9.97 -2.93
CA GLN A 3 -13.97 8.50 -2.90
C GLN A 3 -14.79 7.99 -1.70
N TYR A 4 -14.65 8.60 -0.54
CA TYR A 4 -15.47 8.27 0.63
C TYR A 4 -16.94 8.55 0.36
N ASN A 5 -17.26 9.74 -0.16
CA ASN A 5 -18.64 10.17 -0.40
C ASN A 5 -19.34 9.33 -1.48
N LYS A 6 -18.59 8.88 -2.51
CA LYS A 6 -19.16 8.08 -3.61
C LYS A 6 -19.77 6.76 -3.16
N ALA A 7 -19.31 6.17 -2.07
CA ALA A 7 -19.70 4.82 -1.67
C ALA A 7 -20.00 4.69 -0.17
N ILE A 8 -20.39 5.77 0.46
CA ILE A 8 -20.72 5.80 1.90
C ILE A 8 -21.81 4.79 2.30
N ASP A 9 -22.74 4.53 1.40
CA ASP A 9 -23.83 3.57 1.53
C ASP A 9 -23.37 2.11 1.62
N THR A 10 -22.15 1.81 1.20
CA THR A 10 -21.59 0.45 1.22
C THR A 10 -20.63 0.20 2.39
N ILE A 11 -20.32 1.22 3.19
CA ILE A 11 -19.41 1.12 4.31
C ILE A 11 -20.10 0.47 5.50
N PRO A 12 -19.67 -0.73 5.96
CA PRO A 12 -20.42 -1.49 6.96
C PRO A 12 -20.23 -0.97 8.39
N SER A 13 -19.23 -0.13 8.64
CA SER A 13 -18.91 0.35 9.98
C SER A 13 -18.25 1.73 9.97
N ASP A 14 -18.76 2.61 10.82
CA ASP A 14 -18.17 3.93 11.05
C ASP A 14 -16.81 3.89 11.74
N THR A 15 -16.49 2.78 12.42
CA THR A 15 -15.22 2.60 13.12
C THR A 15 -14.07 2.19 12.19
N ALA A 16 -14.35 1.86 10.91
CA ALA A 16 -13.30 1.60 9.94
C ALA A 16 -12.43 2.84 9.72
N CYS A 17 -11.11 2.64 9.56
CA CYS A 17 -10.21 3.75 9.28
C CYS A 17 -10.52 4.41 7.93
N TYR A 18 -10.21 5.69 7.81
CA TYR A 18 -10.53 6.46 6.61
C TYR A 18 -9.99 5.86 5.29
N PRO A 19 -8.74 5.37 5.22
CA PRO A 19 -8.25 4.70 4.01
C PRO A 19 -9.10 3.50 3.60
N ALA A 20 -9.52 2.67 4.55
CA ALA A 20 -10.39 1.53 4.27
C ALA A 20 -11.75 1.99 3.72
N LYS A 21 -12.34 3.03 4.30
CA LYS A 21 -13.60 3.62 3.79
C LYS A 21 -13.45 4.16 2.36
N ALA A 22 -12.33 4.79 2.04
CA ALA A 22 -12.06 5.33 0.71
C ALA A 22 -11.97 4.25 -0.38
N VAL A 23 -11.54 3.03 -0.03
CA VAL A 23 -11.48 1.89 -0.98
C VAL A 23 -12.84 1.61 -1.61
N HIS A 24 -13.94 1.73 -0.88
CA HIS A 24 -15.28 1.52 -1.41
C HIS A 24 -15.57 2.40 -2.65
N GLY A 25 -15.18 3.68 -2.60
CA GLY A 25 -15.31 4.58 -3.73
C GLY A 25 -14.45 4.18 -4.93
N HIS A 26 -13.22 3.73 -4.68
CA HIS A 26 -12.34 3.23 -5.74
C HIS A 26 -12.91 1.98 -6.42
N ILE A 27 -13.47 1.05 -5.65
CA ILE A 27 -14.12 -0.14 -6.20
C ILE A 27 -15.35 0.25 -7.05
N ARG A 28 -16.16 1.21 -6.58
CA ARG A 28 -17.29 1.73 -7.36
C ARG A 28 -16.85 2.35 -8.68
N ASP A 29 -15.81 3.17 -8.67
CA ASP A 29 -15.24 3.78 -9.89
C ASP A 29 -14.76 2.72 -10.88
N LEU A 30 -14.04 1.69 -10.41
CA LEU A 30 -13.59 0.59 -11.26
C LEU A 30 -14.76 -0.19 -11.88
N ALA A 31 -15.77 -0.48 -11.09
CA ALA A 31 -16.97 -1.17 -11.58
C ALA A 31 -17.72 -0.32 -12.63
N GLN A 32 -17.85 1.00 -12.40
CA GLN A 32 -18.44 1.92 -13.37
C GLN A 32 -17.60 2.07 -14.65
N ALA A 33 -16.28 1.99 -14.55
CA ALA A 33 -15.38 2.00 -15.69
C ALA A 33 -15.41 0.70 -16.51
N GLN A 34 -16.16 -0.31 -16.06
CA GLN A 34 -16.33 -1.61 -16.72
C GLN A 34 -14.99 -2.29 -17.02
N VAL A 35 -14.08 -2.28 -16.04
CA VAL A 35 -12.78 -2.97 -16.16
C VAL A 35 -12.97 -4.49 -16.31
N ASP A 36 -12.02 -5.17 -16.95
CA ASP A 36 -12.09 -6.62 -17.19
C ASP A 36 -12.07 -7.43 -15.89
N LEU A 37 -11.37 -6.93 -14.87
CA LEU A 37 -11.35 -7.52 -13.52
C LEU A 37 -10.88 -6.49 -12.49
N ILE A 38 -11.24 -6.72 -11.22
CA ILE A 38 -10.71 -6.01 -10.07
C ILE A 38 -9.80 -6.95 -9.29
N TRP A 39 -8.54 -6.55 -9.10
CA TRP A 39 -7.53 -7.30 -8.35
C TRP A 39 -7.23 -6.60 -7.02
N TYR A 40 -7.67 -7.21 -5.92
CA TYR A 40 -7.46 -6.65 -4.58
C TYR A 40 -7.01 -7.77 -3.61
N PRO A 41 -5.71 -8.11 -3.55
CA PRO A 41 -5.24 -9.23 -2.74
C PRO A 41 -5.30 -8.94 -1.24
N CYS A 42 -5.52 -9.99 -0.45
CA CYS A 42 -5.32 -10.00 0.99
C CYS A 42 -3.83 -10.23 1.30
N ILE A 43 -3.22 -9.31 2.03
CA ILE A 43 -1.79 -9.37 2.36
C ILE A 43 -1.65 -9.50 3.87
N GLN A 44 -1.26 -10.69 4.34
CA GLN A 44 -1.19 -10.99 5.77
C GLN A 44 0.13 -10.50 6.40
N HIS A 45 1.24 -10.68 5.69
CA HIS A 45 2.57 -10.37 6.19
C HIS A 45 3.30 -9.43 5.25
N GLY A 46 3.98 -8.44 5.83
CA GLY A 46 5.01 -7.67 5.15
C GLY A 46 6.37 -8.39 5.15
N PRO A 47 7.36 -7.86 4.44
CA PRO A 47 8.74 -8.35 4.53
C PRO A 47 9.22 -8.22 5.98
N LYS A 48 10.08 -9.18 6.39
CA LYS A 48 10.76 -9.06 7.68
C LYS A 48 11.77 -7.92 7.59
N GLU A 49 11.48 -6.85 8.29
CA GLU A 49 12.38 -5.72 8.43
C GLU A 49 13.01 -5.79 9.81
N PHE A 50 14.36 -5.81 9.82
CA PHE A 50 15.13 -5.82 11.05
C PHE A 50 14.94 -7.11 11.90
N SER A 51 15.30 -7.06 13.16
CA SER A 51 15.15 -8.14 14.15
C SER A 51 13.73 -8.22 14.76
N ARG A 52 12.72 -7.73 14.05
CA ARG A 52 11.34 -7.75 14.56
C ARG A 52 10.69 -9.10 14.31
N ASP A 53 10.07 -9.64 15.36
CA ASP A 53 9.36 -10.94 15.28
C ASP A 53 7.97 -10.81 14.66
N ASN A 54 7.36 -9.63 14.73
CA ASN A 54 6.02 -9.38 14.21
C ASN A 54 6.06 -8.55 12.92
N ASN A 55 5.65 -9.17 11.83
CA ASN A 55 5.52 -8.56 10.50
C ASN A 55 4.09 -8.65 9.94
N TYR A 56 3.10 -8.87 10.80
CA TYR A 56 1.70 -8.84 10.37
C TYR A 56 1.27 -7.44 9.96
N HIS A 57 0.53 -7.37 8.87
CA HIS A 57 -0.20 -6.17 8.53
C HIS A 57 -1.37 -5.91 9.50
N CYS A 58 -1.89 -4.71 9.48
CA CYS A 58 -3.08 -4.36 10.23
C CYS A 58 -4.27 -5.26 9.79
N PRO A 59 -5.16 -5.67 10.70
CA PRO A 59 -6.32 -6.51 10.38
C PRO A 59 -7.16 -5.96 9.21
N MET A 60 -7.28 -4.64 9.09
CA MET A 60 -7.98 -4.01 7.97
C MET A 60 -7.32 -4.29 6.62
N VAL A 61 -5.99 -4.27 6.54
CA VAL A 61 -5.25 -4.62 5.31
C VAL A 61 -5.43 -6.11 4.98
N ILE A 62 -5.43 -6.96 6.01
CA ILE A 62 -5.52 -8.41 5.83
C ILE A 62 -6.90 -8.83 5.32
N SER A 63 -7.97 -8.30 5.89
CA SER A 63 -9.32 -8.83 5.69
C SER A 63 -10.22 -7.96 4.81
N TYR A 64 -9.82 -6.73 4.52
CA TYR A 64 -10.70 -5.78 3.85
C TYR A 64 -11.12 -6.19 2.43
N PRO A 65 -10.26 -6.84 1.62
CA PRO A 65 -10.69 -7.36 0.33
C PRO A 65 -11.86 -8.35 0.43
N GLU A 66 -11.87 -9.21 1.46
CA GLU A 66 -12.99 -10.12 1.71
C GLU A 66 -14.26 -9.37 2.16
N LEU A 67 -14.09 -8.30 2.95
CA LEU A 67 -15.20 -7.45 3.35
C LEU A 67 -15.81 -6.76 2.12
N ILE A 68 -15.00 -6.20 1.22
CA ILE A 68 -15.46 -5.62 -0.05
C ILE A 68 -16.20 -6.67 -0.88
N ARG A 69 -15.64 -7.87 -1.04
CA ARG A 69 -16.26 -8.95 -1.79
C ARG A 69 -17.68 -9.23 -1.30
N ASN A 70 -17.90 -9.23 0.02
CA ASN A 70 -19.19 -9.59 0.60
C ASN A 70 -20.19 -8.44 0.66
N ASN A 71 -19.72 -7.18 0.72
CA ASN A 71 -20.58 -6.02 0.92
C ASN A 71 -20.83 -5.16 -0.34
N MET A 72 -20.10 -5.42 -1.43
CA MET A 72 -20.21 -4.63 -2.65
C MET A 72 -20.57 -5.45 -3.89
N GLN A 73 -21.18 -6.61 -3.73
CA GLN A 73 -21.58 -7.48 -4.84
C GLN A 73 -22.49 -6.75 -5.85
N ASP A 74 -23.48 -6.04 -5.35
CA ASP A 74 -24.43 -5.29 -6.20
C ASP A 74 -23.73 -4.17 -6.97
N VAL A 75 -22.74 -3.51 -6.37
CA VAL A 75 -21.95 -2.45 -6.99
C VAL A 75 -21.03 -3.00 -8.07
N MET A 76 -20.37 -4.12 -7.81
CA MET A 76 -19.46 -4.76 -8.76
C MET A 76 -20.19 -5.44 -9.92
N GLY A 77 -21.44 -5.85 -9.70
CA GLY A 77 -22.27 -6.49 -10.73
C GLY A 77 -21.60 -7.72 -11.31
N LYS A 78 -21.27 -7.69 -12.61
CA LYS A 78 -20.62 -8.80 -13.31
C LYS A 78 -19.08 -8.70 -13.36
N THR A 79 -18.49 -7.62 -12.85
CA THR A 79 -17.03 -7.43 -12.87
C THR A 79 -16.36 -8.47 -11.97
N PRO A 80 -15.49 -9.33 -12.49
CA PRO A 80 -14.80 -10.32 -11.68
C PRO A 80 -13.95 -9.66 -10.59
N PHE A 81 -14.04 -10.15 -9.36
CA PHE A 81 -13.31 -9.63 -8.21
C PHE A 81 -12.42 -10.70 -7.61
N TYR A 82 -11.12 -10.47 -7.65
CA TYR A 82 -10.10 -11.39 -7.16
C TYR A 82 -9.47 -10.85 -5.87
N ALA A 83 -9.65 -11.56 -4.77
CA ALA A 83 -9.08 -11.24 -3.46
C ALA A 83 -8.25 -12.41 -2.88
N PRO A 84 -7.23 -12.89 -3.58
CA PRO A 84 -6.42 -13.99 -3.07
C PRO A 84 -5.56 -13.56 -1.90
N PHE A 85 -5.32 -14.49 -0.97
CA PHE A 85 -4.27 -14.33 0.03
C PHE A 85 -2.90 -14.56 -0.62
N LEU A 86 -2.05 -13.53 -0.61
CA LEU A 86 -0.73 -13.56 -1.25
C LEU A 86 0.40 -13.39 -0.25
N PRO A 87 1.40 -14.28 -0.25
CA PRO A 87 2.60 -14.17 0.60
C PRO A 87 3.63 -13.23 -0.05
N LEU A 88 3.32 -11.92 -0.11
CA LEU A 88 4.20 -10.92 -0.75
C LEU A 88 5.57 -10.76 -0.07
N ALA A 89 5.73 -11.28 1.15
CA ALA A 89 7.01 -11.25 1.87
C ALA A 89 8.00 -12.34 1.42
N ASP A 90 7.51 -13.37 0.74
CA ASP A 90 8.31 -14.52 0.32
C ASP A 90 8.12 -14.84 -1.17
N LYS A 91 9.12 -14.50 -1.96
CA LYS A 91 9.13 -14.72 -3.40
C LYS A 91 8.92 -16.18 -3.81
N LYS A 92 9.45 -17.14 -3.02
CA LYS A 92 9.34 -18.57 -3.34
C LYS A 92 7.89 -19.07 -3.22
N SER A 93 7.15 -18.56 -2.25
CA SER A 93 5.76 -18.91 -2.02
C SER A 93 4.81 -18.07 -2.90
N LEU A 94 5.22 -16.90 -3.36
CA LEU A 94 4.39 -15.98 -4.14
C LEU A 94 4.04 -16.57 -5.52
N VAL A 95 5.01 -17.13 -6.26
CA VAL A 95 4.76 -17.66 -7.60
C VAL A 95 3.71 -18.79 -7.59
N PRO A 96 3.80 -19.83 -6.73
CA PRO A 96 2.75 -20.85 -6.65
C PRO A 96 1.38 -20.28 -6.25
N ALA A 97 1.35 -19.30 -5.34
CA ALA A 97 0.11 -18.67 -4.92
C ALA A 97 -0.56 -17.89 -6.07
N LEU A 98 0.23 -17.16 -6.87
CA LEU A 98 -0.26 -16.45 -8.05
C LEU A 98 -0.74 -17.41 -9.14
N VAL A 99 0.00 -18.48 -9.41
CA VAL A 99 -0.44 -19.51 -10.38
C VAL A 99 -1.80 -20.09 -9.98
N LYS A 100 -2.00 -20.35 -8.69
CA LYS A 100 -3.30 -20.83 -8.17
C LYS A 100 -4.39 -19.77 -8.29
N ALA A 101 -4.08 -18.51 -7.96
CA ALA A 101 -5.06 -17.42 -7.97
C ALA A 101 -5.49 -17.02 -9.37
N LEU A 102 -4.61 -17.15 -10.36
CA LEU A 102 -4.81 -16.74 -11.76
C LEU A 102 -5.14 -17.93 -12.69
N LYS A 103 -5.47 -19.09 -12.13
CA LYS A 103 -5.69 -20.34 -12.89
C LYS A 103 -6.75 -20.25 -14.00
N ASP A 104 -7.72 -19.35 -13.83
CA ASP A 104 -8.82 -19.14 -14.78
C ASP A 104 -8.50 -18.04 -15.81
N LEU A 105 -7.29 -17.47 -15.76
CA LEU A 105 -6.80 -16.47 -16.71
C LEU A 105 -5.73 -17.08 -17.62
N PRO A 106 -5.54 -16.55 -18.83
CA PRO A 106 -4.68 -17.12 -19.86
C PRO A 106 -3.18 -16.85 -19.63
N PHE A 107 -2.69 -17.02 -18.41
CA PHE A 107 -1.29 -16.80 -18.05
C PHE A 107 -0.56 -18.11 -17.77
N SER A 108 0.56 -18.32 -18.42
CA SER A 108 1.45 -19.44 -18.14
C SER A 108 2.21 -19.24 -16.83
N LYS A 109 2.65 -20.34 -16.20
CA LYS A 109 3.52 -20.29 -15.01
C LYS A 109 4.82 -19.51 -15.28
N SER A 110 5.37 -19.60 -16.49
CA SER A 110 6.59 -18.90 -16.88
C SER A 110 6.38 -17.38 -16.92
N GLU A 111 5.27 -16.92 -17.50
CA GLU A 111 4.93 -15.49 -17.53
C GLU A 111 4.74 -14.94 -16.13
N ILE A 112 4.01 -15.66 -15.26
CA ILE A 112 3.82 -15.27 -13.85
C ILE A 112 5.18 -15.21 -13.13
N SER A 113 6.04 -16.20 -13.32
CA SER A 113 7.37 -16.21 -12.71
C SER A 113 8.22 -15.02 -13.16
N ASN A 114 8.25 -14.73 -14.45
CA ASN A 114 9.01 -13.61 -15.02
C ASN A 114 8.45 -12.26 -14.52
N ALA A 115 7.14 -12.12 -14.42
CA ALA A 115 6.50 -10.93 -13.88
C ALA A 115 6.89 -10.70 -12.42
N VAL A 116 6.90 -11.75 -11.60
CA VAL A 116 7.34 -11.67 -10.20
C VAL A 116 8.81 -11.27 -10.10
N GLU A 117 9.70 -11.85 -10.93
CA GLU A 117 11.12 -11.48 -10.97
C GLU A 117 11.31 -9.99 -11.28
N THR A 118 10.62 -9.52 -12.33
CA THR A 118 10.69 -8.12 -12.76
C THR A 118 10.15 -7.17 -11.68
N ALA A 119 8.99 -7.47 -11.11
CA ALA A 119 8.39 -6.66 -10.05
C ALA A 119 9.28 -6.62 -8.80
N TRP A 120 9.88 -7.72 -8.43
CA TRP A 120 10.79 -7.79 -7.27
C TRP A 120 12.05 -6.97 -7.48
N ALA A 121 12.66 -7.09 -8.67
CA ALA A 121 13.84 -6.29 -9.03
C ALA A 121 13.54 -4.78 -9.00
N GLU A 122 12.38 -4.36 -9.53
CA GLU A 122 11.98 -2.95 -9.52
C GLU A 122 11.70 -2.45 -8.09
N GLN A 123 11.10 -3.28 -7.23
CA GLN A 123 10.88 -2.93 -5.84
C GLN A 123 12.20 -2.71 -5.09
N GLU A 124 13.20 -3.57 -5.29
CA GLU A 124 14.51 -3.41 -4.65
C GLU A 124 15.26 -2.17 -5.18
N LYS A 125 15.15 -1.90 -6.47
CA LYS A 125 15.67 -0.67 -7.06
C LYS A 125 15.00 0.57 -6.46
N CYS A 126 13.68 0.60 -6.40
CA CYS A 126 12.94 1.71 -5.78
C CYS A 126 13.37 1.96 -4.33
N LYS A 127 13.54 0.90 -3.53
CA LYS A 127 14.07 1.03 -2.17
C LYS A 127 15.49 1.60 -2.14
N ALA A 128 16.37 1.18 -3.06
CA ALA A 128 17.72 1.68 -3.15
C ALA A 128 17.75 3.17 -3.53
N ASP A 129 16.98 3.56 -4.54
CA ASP A 129 16.85 4.94 -5.00
C ASP A 129 16.31 5.85 -3.88
N TYR A 130 15.31 5.38 -3.15
CA TYR A 130 14.74 6.11 -2.01
C TYR A 130 15.74 6.31 -0.88
N ARG A 131 16.50 5.26 -0.52
CA ARG A 131 17.56 5.35 0.49
C ARG A 131 18.65 6.34 0.08
N GLU A 132 19.08 6.29 -1.16
CA GLU A 132 20.13 7.20 -1.68
C GLU A 132 19.64 8.65 -1.67
N MET A 133 18.41 8.89 -2.10
CA MET A 133 17.80 10.23 -2.06
C MET A 133 17.70 10.75 -0.61
N THR A 134 17.24 9.90 0.32
CA THR A 134 17.14 10.29 1.73
C THR A 134 18.52 10.59 2.31
N LYS A 135 19.53 9.76 2.03
CA LYS A 135 20.92 9.99 2.48
C LYS A 135 21.46 11.33 2.03
N LYS A 136 21.29 11.68 0.75
CA LYS A 136 21.68 12.98 0.19
C LYS A 136 20.95 14.12 0.88
N THR A 137 19.64 13.97 1.10
CA THR A 137 18.82 14.97 1.77
C THR A 137 19.28 15.19 3.21
N VAL A 138 19.48 14.13 3.99
CA VAL A 138 19.97 14.22 5.37
C VAL A 138 21.33 14.90 5.42
N SER A 139 22.28 14.53 4.54
CA SER A 139 23.61 15.16 4.48
C SER A 139 23.52 16.66 4.23
N ARG A 140 22.64 17.09 3.32
CA ARG A 140 22.40 18.51 3.05
C ARG A 140 21.81 19.23 4.26
N LEU A 141 20.77 18.68 4.87
CA LEU A 141 20.10 19.29 6.03
C LEU A 141 21.04 19.46 7.22
N VAL A 142 21.92 18.48 7.45
CA VAL A 142 22.98 18.57 8.48
C VAL A 142 23.97 19.67 8.16
N ALA A 143 24.44 19.75 6.90
CA ALA A 143 25.40 20.78 6.49
C ALA A 143 24.81 22.21 6.57
N GLU A 144 23.54 22.35 6.26
CA GLU A 144 22.80 23.61 6.31
C GLU A 144 22.25 23.93 7.72
N GLN A 145 22.45 23.05 8.69
CA GLN A 145 21.93 23.15 10.07
C GLN A 145 20.42 23.39 10.14
N VAL A 146 19.67 22.79 9.22
CA VAL A 146 18.21 22.90 9.18
C VAL A 146 17.59 21.99 10.26
N PRO A 147 16.79 22.53 11.20
CA PRO A 147 16.05 21.69 12.14
C PRO A 147 15.16 20.70 11.39
N THR A 148 15.19 19.45 11.81
CA THR A 148 14.54 18.38 11.04
C THR A 148 13.69 17.50 11.97
N ILE A 149 12.47 17.19 11.53
CA ILE A 149 11.54 16.30 12.24
C ILE A 149 11.36 15.03 11.40
N VAL A 150 11.39 13.88 12.07
CA VAL A 150 10.98 12.60 11.46
C VAL A 150 9.51 12.39 11.75
N LEU A 151 8.70 12.37 10.72
CA LEU A 151 7.29 12.05 10.82
C LEU A 151 7.13 10.52 10.79
N ALA A 152 6.88 9.94 11.96
CA ALA A 152 6.64 8.51 12.13
C ALA A 152 5.15 8.21 12.17
N GLY A 153 4.73 7.18 11.45
CA GLY A 153 3.33 6.77 11.40
C GLY A 153 3.05 5.76 10.30
N ARG A 154 1.79 5.52 10.02
CA ARG A 154 1.39 4.69 8.89
C ARG A 154 1.67 5.42 7.57
N PRO A 155 2.01 4.70 6.47
CA PRO A 155 2.35 5.33 5.18
C PRO A 155 1.30 6.31 4.65
N TYR A 156 0.02 6.06 4.90
CA TYR A 156 -1.04 6.95 4.47
C TYR A 156 -1.08 8.31 5.20
N HIS A 157 -0.36 8.45 6.33
CA HIS A 157 -0.23 9.77 6.99
C HIS A 157 0.60 10.77 6.18
N LEU A 158 1.26 10.32 5.12
CA LEU A 158 1.97 11.19 4.16
C LEU A 158 1.06 11.70 3.04
N ASP A 159 -0.13 11.13 2.88
CA ASP A 159 -1.09 11.57 1.89
C ASP A 159 -1.71 12.91 2.28
N SER A 160 -1.63 13.91 1.39
CA SER A 160 -2.11 15.27 1.63
C SER A 160 -3.61 15.36 1.93
N GLY A 161 -4.40 14.37 1.52
CA GLY A 161 -5.83 14.28 1.83
C GLY A 161 -6.12 13.79 3.25
N ILE A 162 -5.13 13.19 3.93
CA ILE A 162 -5.29 12.54 5.23
C ILE A 162 -4.43 13.17 6.31
N ASN A 163 -3.27 13.72 5.95
CA ASN A 163 -2.25 14.21 6.89
C ASN A 163 -2.61 15.51 7.64
N HIS A 164 -3.78 16.08 7.37
CA HIS A 164 -4.27 17.31 7.99
C HIS A 164 -3.33 18.53 7.85
N GLY A 165 -2.45 18.55 6.86
CA GLY A 165 -1.49 19.64 6.66
C GLY A 165 -0.33 19.67 7.66
N ILE A 166 -0.06 18.56 8.38
CA ILE A 166 1.01 18.50 9.38
C ILE A 166 2.40 18.72 8.76
N PRO A 167 2.78 18.06 7.64
CA PRO A 167 4.06 18.31 7.01
C PRO A 167 4.22 19.76 6.53
N GLU A 168 3.16 20.33 5.97
CA GLU A 168 3.12 21.72 5.49
C GLU A 168 3.28 22.70 6.65
N LEU A 169 2.63 22.46 7.78
CA LEU A 169 2.80 23.25 9.00
C LEU A 169 4.24 23.23 9.49
N ILE A 170 4.86 22.05 9.58
CA ILE A 170 6.24 21.90 10.02
C ILE A 170 7.20 22.66 9.09
N THR A 171 7.02 22.54 7.79
CA THR A 171 7.87 23.25 6.81
C THR A 171 7.65 24.74 6.84
N SER A 172 6.44 25.23 7.11
CA SER A 172 6.17 26.67 7.28
C SER A 172 6.87 27.30 8.48
N LEU A 173 7.26 26.48 9.46
CA LEU A 173 8.04 26.89 10.64
C LEU A 173 9.56 26.85 10.38
N GLY A 174 10.00 26.64 9.13
CA GLY A 174 11.41 26.59 8.77
C GLY A 174 12.11 25.27 9.10
N MET A 175 11.36 24.21 9.38
CA MET A 175 11.91 22.89 9.66
C MET A 175 11.74 21.97 8.45
N ALA A 176 12.63 21.00 8.30
CA ALA A 176 12.47 19.94 7.32
C ALA A 176 11.69 18.75 7.89
N VAL A 177 10.97 18.05 7.02
CA VAL A 177 10.25 16.81 7.36
C VAL A 177 10.86 15.64 6.61
N LEU A 178 11.22 14.60 7.33
CA LEU A 178 11.64 13.31 6.80
C LEU A 178 10.63 12.23 7.20
N THR A 179 10.57 11.16 6.44
CA THR A 179 9.72 10.01 6.73
C THR A 179 10.49 8.91 7.44
N GLU A 180 9.81 8.12 8.25
CA GLU A 180 10.38 6.96 8.93
C GLU A 180 11.06 6.00 7.94
N ASP A 181 10.40 5.68 6.83
CA ASP A 181 10.91 4.73 5.83
C ASP A 181 12.26 5.17 5.22
N GLY A 182 12.49 6.48 5.14
CA GLY A 182 13.73 7.01 4.62
C GLY A 182 14.89 6.98 5.62
N VAL A 183 14.62 7.27 6.89
CA VAL A 183 15.68 7.44 7.90
C VAL A 183 15.99 6.17 8.69
N ALA A 184 15.02 5.29 8.90
CA ALA A 184 15.22 4.05 9.66
C ALA A 184 16.37 3.17 9.12
N PRO A 185 16.59 3.04 7.80
CA PRO A 185 17.74 2.32 7.26
C PRO A 185 19.09 3.02 7.44
N LEU A 186 19.12 4.32 7.78
CA LEU A 186 20.35 5.10 7.93
C LEU A 186 20.94 5.01 9.35
N GLY A 187 20.18 4.57 10.32
CA GLY A 187 20.58 4.46 11.73
C GLY A 187 21.38 3.21 12.09
N ARG A 188 22.02 2.58 11.11
CA ARG A 188 22.75 1.30 11.26
C ARG A 188 24.13 1.33 10.68
#